data_07177c5dd227e889279f6e2eb30cfb46
#
_entry.id   07177c5dd227e889279f6e2eb30cfb46
#
_cell.length_a   1.000
_cell.length_b   1.000
_cell.length_c   1.000
_cell.angle_alpha   90.00
_cell.angle_beta   90.00
_cell.angle_gamma   90.00
#
_symmetry.space_group_name_H-M   'P 1'
#
loop_
_entity.id
_entity.type
_entity.pdbx_description
1 polymer ?
#
loop_
_entity_poly.entity_id
_entity_poly.type
_entity_poly.pdbx_seq_one_letter_code
_entity_poly.pdbx_strand_id
1 'polypeptide(L)'
;MAKRGRVGLSREQKAELWTRWKAGECVSDIARALEVPGSRVHHVLACAGGIVPAARRRSSRALRMEEREEISRGIAAGHSARRIAARLRRPACTVSRELARNGARSEYRASKADALAWERARRPKQCRLAANPELRYLVAGKLSAYWSPEQISGWLKQEFPTDPSLRVSHETIYRTLFVQARGALKKELIAHLRTVRRLRRPNGVPHSTGLRGHIVDAVSIRERPAEAEDRAVPGHWEGDLLCGGKNTYLATLVERHTRFAMLIKVAGKDSASVVSALSKQVRKLPLELRRSLTWDRGHEMAEHKKFTMATDVQVYFCDPQSPWQRGSNENTNGLLRQFFPKKTPLSGYSQAYLDKIALLLNTRPRKTLGFQTPAQRLEAVLQ
;
A
#
# COMPACT_ATOMS: atom_id res chain seq x y z
N MET A 1 -20.27 25.75 33.45
CA MET A 1 -19.29 24.67 33.73
C MET A 1 -18.33 24.57 32.56
N ALA A 2 -17.06 24.96 32.76
CA ALA A 2 -16.03 24.87 31.75
C ALA A 2 -15.73 23.40 31.45
N LYS A 3 -15.81 22.97 30.18
CA LYS A 3 -15.42 21.64 29.74
C LYS A 3 -13.93 21.43 30.04
N ARG A 4 -13.61 20.62 31.07
CA ARG A 4 -12.25 20.15 31.34
C ARG A 4 -11.68 19.58 30.03
N GLY A 5 -10.70 20.27 29.45
CA GLY A 5 -10.02 19.80 28.25
C GLY A 5 -9.42 18.42 28.50
N ARG A 6 -9.74 17.46 27.63
CA ARG A 6 -9.16 16.10 27.71
C ARG A 6 -7.66 16.20 27.60
N VAL A 7 -6.95 15.87 28.69
CA VAL A 7 -5.48 15.83 28.73
C VAL A 7 -5.00 14.88 27.63
N GLY A 8 -4.24 15.40 26.66
CA GLY A 8 -3.68 14.62 25.55
C GLY A 8 -2.55 13.71 26.05
N LEU A 9 -2.12 12.75 25.21
CA LEU A 9 -0.94 11.94 25.49
C LEU A 9 0.31 12.82 25.60
N SER A 10 1.20 12.47 26.56
CA SER A 10 2.50 13.12 26.71
C SER A 10 3.40 12.88 25.48
N ARG A 11 4.54 13.56 25.41
CA ARG A 11 5.49 13.37 24.32
C ARG A 11 6.09 11.95 24.36
N GLU A 12 6.41 11.48 25.54
CA GLU A 12 6.96 10.14 25.81
C GLU A 12 5.93 9.06 25.44
N GLN A 13 4.69 9.19 25.93
CA GLN A 13 3.60 8.28 25.59
C GLN A 13 3.33 8.22 24.08
N LYS A 14 3.43 9.36 23.37
CA LYS A 14 3.31 9.37 21.91
C LYS A 14 4.47 8.66 21.22
N ALA A 15 5.69 8.84 21.70
CA ALA A 15 6.87 8.16 21.15
C ALA A 15 6.74 6.63 21.32
N GLU A 16 6.38 6.19 22.51
CA GLU A 16 6.18 4.77 22.80
C GLU A 16 5.01 4.17 22.01
N LEU A 17 3.89 4.88 21.91
CA LEU A 17 2.76 4.50 21.05
C LEU A 17 3.24 4.18 19.63
N TRP A 18 4.04 5.05 19.04
CA TRP A 18 4.52 4.86 17.68
C TRP A 18 5.53 3.73 17.54
N THR A 19 6.35 3.48 18.57
CA THR A 19 7.28 2.35 18.60
C THR A 19 6.53 1.02 18.63
N ARG A 20 5.56 0.87 19.52
CA ARG A 20 4.71 -0.32 19.63
C ARG A 20 3.84 -0.54 18.41
N TRP A 21 3.28 0.55 17.86
CA TRP A 21 2.50 0.48 16.61
C TRP A 21 3.34 -0.02 15.44
N LYS A 22 4.60 0.41 15.31
CA LYS A 22 5.54 -0.11 14.31
C LYS A 22 5.86 -1.60 14.52
N ALA A 23 5.93 -2.04 15.75
CA ALA A 23 6.13 -3.45 16.10
C ALA A 23 4.91 -4.33 15.77
N GLY A 24 3.77 -3.72 15.37
CA GLY A 24 2.56 -4.46 14.99
C GLY A 24 1.58 -4.72 16.13
N GLU A 25 1.81 -4.17 17.33
CA GLU A 25 0.90 -4.32 18.46
C GLU A 25 -0.49 -3.76 18.16
N CYS A 26 -1.53 -4.37 18.72
CA CYS A 26 -2.90 -3.88 18.54
C CYS A 26 -3.19 -2.66 19.44
N VAL A 27 -4.24 -1.90 19.08
CA VAL A 27 -4.63 -0.68 19.81
C VAL A 27 -4.92 -0.97 21.29
N SER A 28 -5.50 -2.13 21.59
CA SER A 28 -5.84 -2.52 22.97
C SER A 28 -4.59 -2.79 23.82
N ASP A 29 -3.58 -3.44 23.24
CA ASP A 29 -2.33 -3.75 23.93
C ASP A 29 -1.51 -2.48 24.19
N ILE A 30 -1.44 -1.61 23.17
CA ILE A 30 -0.80 -0.29 23.31
C ILE A 30 -1.50 0.56 24.39
N ALA A 31 -2.83 0.54 24.40
CA ALA A 31 -3.61 1.28 25.41
C ALA A 31 -3.36 0.79 26.83
N ARG A 32 -3.27 -0.54 26.99
CA ARG A 32 -2.94 -1.19 28.28
C ARG A 32 -1.53 -0.84 28.73
N ALA A 33 -0.56 -0.94 27.84
CA ALA A 33 0.84 -0.63 28.14
C ALA A 33 1.09 0.83 28.48
N LEU A 34 0.32 1.76 27.93
CA LEU A 34 0.43 3.19 28.20
C LEU A 34 -0.51 3.67 29.33
N GLU A 35 -1.29 2.76 29.92
CA GLU A 35 -2.30 3.07 30.95
C GLU A 35 -3.28 4.17 30.53
N VAL A 36 -3.71 4.15 29.26
CA VAL A 36 -4.61 5.15 28.69
C VAL A 36 -5.80 4.50 28.00
N PRO A 37 -6.95 5.18 27.89
CA PRO A 37 -8.09 4.66 27.15
C PRO A 37 -7.72 4.38 25.68
N GLY A 38 -8.18 3.25 25.13
CA GLY A 38 -7.96 2.85 23.73
C GLY A 38 -8.44 3.90 22.72
N SER A 39 -9.47 4.66 23.07
CA SER A 39 -9.98 5.77 22.26
C SER A 39 -8.93 6.88 22.05
N ARG A 40 -8.04 7.13 23.02
CA ARG A 40 -6.95 8.11 22.87
C ARG A 40 -5.87 7.61 21.93
N VAL A 41 -5.48 6.33 22.05
CA VAL A 41 -4.54 5.69 21.12
C VAL A 41 -5.10 5.72 19.71
N HIS A 42 -6.35 5.27 19.54
CA HIS A 42 -7.04 5.30 18.26
C HIS A 42 -7.10 6.72 17.67
N HIS A 43 -7.41 7.74 18.45
CA HIS A 43 -7.45 9.13 17.99
C HIS A 43 -6.11 9.60 17.45
N VAL A 44 -5.01 9.35 18.17
CA VAL A 44 -3.65 9.74 17.73
C VAL A 44 -3.28 9.03 16.43
N LEU A 45 -3.55 7.73 16.34
CA LEU A 45 -3.31 6.94 15.13
C LEU A 45 -4.18 7.42 13.95
N ALA A 46 -5.47 7.67 14.19
CA ALA A 46 -6.41 8.14 13.15
C ALA A 46 -6.04 9.51 12.61
N CYS A 47 -5.61 10.46 13.47
CA CYS A 47 -5.14 11.77 13.06
C CYS A 47 -3.89 11.73 12.16
N ALA A 48 -3.11 10.65 12.24
CA ALA A 48 -1.91 10.44 11.42
C ALA A 48 -2.10 9.36 10.33
N GLY A 49 -3.31 8.76 10.21
CA GLY A 49 -3.59 7.69 9.26
C GLY A 49 -2.82 6.40 9.54
N GLY A 50 -2.37 6.18 10.80
CA GLY A 50 -1.51 5.06 11.17
C GLY A 50 -0.05 5.20 10.71
N ILE A 51 0.32 6.35 10.12
CA ILE A 51 1.67 6.64 9.64
C ILE A 51 2.41 7.46 10.71
N VAL A 52 3.59 7.00 11.10
CA VAL A 52 4.43 7.72 12.07
C VAL A 52 4.76 9.11 11.54
N PRO A 53 4.41 10.19 12.26
CA PRO A 53 4.81 11.53 11.85
C PRO A 53 6.35 11.64 11.82
N ALA A 54 6.89 12.24 10.78
CA ALA A 54 8.32 12.50 10.70
C ALA A 54 8.77 13.36 11.89
N ALA A 55 9.85 12.97 12.55
CA ALA A 55 10.43 13.74 13.64
C ALA A 55 10.83 15.14 13.11
N ARG A 56 10.35 16.17 13.78
CA ARG A 56 10.70 17.54 13.43
C ARG A 56 12.17 17.78 13.78
N ARG A 57 12.95 18.18 12.79
CA ARG A 57 14.36 18.54 12.96
C ARG A 57 14.50 20.06 12.94
N ARG A 58 15.34 20.58 13.81
CA ARG A 58 15.77 22.00 13.73
C ARG A 58 16.71 22.19 12.56
N SER A 59 16.63 23.35 11.93
CA SER A 59 17.68 23.80 11.03
C SER A 59 18.98 23.97 11.83
N SER A 60 20.12 23.64 11.21
CA SER A 60 21.45 23.87 11.80
C SER A 60 21.73 25.37 12.12
N ARG A 61 21.01 26.25 11.42
CA ARG A 61 21.08 27.70 11.66
C ARG A 61 20.26 28.19 12.87
N ALA A 62 19.31 27.36 13.36
CA ALA A 62 18.48 27.74 14.51
C ALA A 62 19.23 27.56 15.82
N LEU A 63 19.01 28.47 16.76
CA LEU A 63 19.56 28.36 18.11
C LEU A 63 19.02 27.09 18.80
N ARG A 64 19.91 26.35 19.46
CA ARG A 64 19.59 25.21 20.30
C ARG A 64 19.19 25.63 21.70
N MET A 65 18.67 24.74 22.51
CA MET A 65 18.29 25.02 23.88
C MET A 65 19.50 25.45 24.72
N GLU A 66 20.64 24.77 24.55
CA GLU A 66 21.89 25.10 25.25
C GLU A 66 22.39 26.51 24.92
N GLU A 67 22.30 26.91 23.66
CA GLU A 67 22.66 28.26 23.22
C GLU A 67 21.70 29.31 23.83
N ARG A 68 20.42 29.00 23.98
CA ARG A 68 19.45 29.90 24.64
C ARG A 68 19.68 30.03 26.14
N GLU A 69 20.08 28.95 26.80
CA GLU A 69 20.47 28.98 28.20
C GLU A 69 21.70 29.86 28.41
N GLU A 70 22.68 29.75 27.51
CA GLU A 70 23.87 30.60 27.57
C GLU A 70 23.53 32.09 27.32
N ILE A 71 22.56 32.39 26.43
CA ILE A 71 22.02 33.75 26.29
C ILE A 71 21.40 34.21 27.61
N SER A 72 20.59 33.38 28.27
CA SER A 72 19.95 33.71 29.55
C SER A 72 20.98 33.99 30.65
N ARG A 73 22.03 33.15 30.74
CA ARG A 73 23.15 33.35 31.69
C ARG A 73 23.93 34.63 31.41
N GLY A 74 24.21 34.89 30.13
CA GLY A 74 24.90 36.10 29.72
C GLY A 74 24.12 37.40 30.01
N ILE A 75 22.78 37.35 29.91
CA ILE A 75 21.91 38.45 30.30
C ILE A 75 21.97 38.67 31.80
N ALA A 76 21.86 37.62 32.62
CA ALA A 76 21.95 37.67 34.07
C ALA A 76 23.31 38.23 34.55
N ALA A 77 24.39 37.93 33.81
CA ALA A 77 25.74 38.46 34.05
C ALA A 77 25.97 39.89 33.50
N GLY A 78 24.96 40.58 32.97
CA GLY A 78 25.06 41.92 32.42
C GLY A 78 25.79 42.03 31.08
N HIS A 79 26.14 40.94 30.42
CA HIS A 79 26.90 40.93 29.17
C HIS A 79 26.11 41.56 28.01
N SER A 80 26.80 42.30 27.13
CA SER A 80 26.19 42.83 25.90
C SER A 80 25.84 41.71 24.93
N ALA A 81 24.86 41.95 24.02
CA ALA A 81 24.47 40.98 22.97
C ALA A 81 25.68 40.59 22.09
N ARG A 82 26.61 41.51 21.83
CA ARG A 82 27.86 41.22 21.09
C ARG A 82 28.76 40.25 21.84
N ARG A 83 28.94 40.43 23.18
CA ARG A 83 29.75 39.54 24.01
C ARG A 83 29.14 38.15 24.11
N ILE A 84 27.81 38.05 24.26
CA ILE A 84 27.10 36.79 24.28
C ILE A 84 27.24 36.08 22.91
N ALA A 85 27.07 36.82 21.81
CA ALA A 85 27.20 36.27 20.45
C ALA A 85 28.59 35.70 20.15
N ALA A 86 29.65 36.45 20.56
CA ALA A 86 31.05 36.02 20.44
C ALA A 86 31.27 34.68 21.17
N ARG A 87 30.76 34.55 22.39
CA ARG A 87 30.86 33.33 23.21
C ARG A 87 30.13 32.13 22.56
N LEU A 88 29.01 32.37 21.90
CA LEU A 88 28.24 31.36 21.16
C LEU A 88 28.80 31.06 19.76
N ARG A 89 29.79 31.79 19.30
CA ARG A 89 30.30 31.77 17.91
C ARG A 89 29.17 31.98 16.90
N ARG A 90 28.27 32.89 17.20
CA ARG A 90 27.13 33.28 16.36
C ARG A 90 27.20 34.77 16.00
N PRO A 91 26.62 35.18 14.87
CA PRO A 91 26.52 36.60 14.54
C PRO A 91 25.74 37.37 15.61
N ALA A 92 26.18 38.62 15.94
CA ALA A 92 25.52 39.46 16.95
C ALA A 92 24.04 39.70 16.64
N CYS A 93 23.69 39.83 15.35
CA CYS A 93 22.30 39.99 14.92
C CYS A 93 21.42 38.78 15.27
N THR A 94 21.99 37.58 15.42
CA THR A 94 21.22 36.38 15.83
C THR A 94 20.76 36.53 17.27
N VAL A 95 21.64 36.96 18.19
CA VAL A 95 21.28 37.17 19.59
C VAL A 95 20.33 38.36 19.74
N SER A 96 20.58 39.47 19.05
CA SER A 96 19.69 40.66 19.10
C SER A 96 18.27 40.32 18.60
N ARG A 97 18.14 39.55 17.49
CA ARG A 97 16.84 39.09 16.98
C ARG A 97 16.15 38.12 17.91
N GLU A 98 16.91 37.22 18.56
CA GLU A 98 16.37 36.29 19.54
C GLU A 98 15.79 37.02 20.75
N LEU A 99 16.50 38.03 21.28
CA LEU A 99 16.04 38.85 22.37
C LEU A 99 14.80 39.67 21.99
N ALA A 100 14.84 40.36 20.85
CA ALA A 100 13.72 41.16 20.37
C ALA A 100 12.43 40.33 20.19
N ARG A 101 12.57 39.06 19.76
CA ARG A 101 11.44 38.19 19.54
C ARG A 101 10.83 37.58 20.82
N ASN A 102 11.52 37.59 21.93
CA ASN A 102 11.17 36.86 23.15
C ASN A 102 11.13 37.76 24.42
N GLY A 103 10.69 39.02 24.28
CA GLY A 103 10.45 39.94 25.41
C GLY A 103 11.68 40.75 25.85
N ALA A 104 12.62 40.99 24.94
CA ALA A 104 13.85 41.71 25.19
C ALA A 104 14.70 41.08 26.31
N ARG A 105 15.56 41.87 26.95
CA ARG A 105 16.49 41.35 28.00
C ARG A 105 15.80 41.06 29.33
N SER A 106 14.80 41.87 29.68
CA SER A 106 14.12 41.79 30.99
C SER A 106 13.24 40.56 31.15
N GLU A 107 12.60 40.13 30.07
CA GLU A 107 11.62 39.02 30.07
C GLU A 107 12.15 37.72 29.45
N TYR A 108 13.37 37.74 28.95
CA TYR A 108 13.92 36.56 28.24
C TYR A 108 14.03 35.33 29.15
N ARG A 109 13.46 34.24 28.72
CA ARG A 109 13.58 32.91 29.34
C ARG A 109 13.88 31.89 28.26
N ALA A 110 14.98 31.14 28.39
CA ALA A 110 15.46 30.17 27.42
C ALA A 110 14.40 29.12 27.05
N SER A 111 13.72 28.55 28.03
CA SER A 111 12.67 27.54 27.83
C SER A 111 11.46 28.08 27.08
N LYS A 112 11.00 29.31 27.43
CA LYS A 112 9.90 29.97 26.74
C LYS A 112 10.28 30.31 25.29
N ALA A 113 11.47 30.84 25.08
CA ALA A 113 11.99 31.17 23.76
C ALA A 113 12.13 29.93 22.87
N ASP A 114 12.54 28.80 23.45
CA ASP A 114 12.64 27.52 22.76
C ASP A 114 11.27 27.00 22.36
N ALA A 115 10.30 27.00 23.24
CA ALA A 115 8.92 26.57 22.95
C ALA A 115 8.30 27.44 21.84
N LEU A 116 8.43 28.76 21.94
CA LEU A 116 7.95 29.70 20.91
C LEU A 116 8.67 29.54 19.57
N ALA A 117 9.95 29.17 19.55
CA ALA A 117 10.66 28.86 18.32
C ALA A 117 10.13 27.61 17.64
N TRP A 118 9.78 26.57 18.40
CA TRP A 118 9.12 25.38 17.87
C TRP A 118 7.72 25.69 17.33
N GLU A 119 6.97 26.55 17.96
CA GLU A 119 5.65 26.97 17.48
C GLU A 119 5.74 27.80 16.21
N ARG A 120 6.60 28.81 16.18
CA ARG A 120 6.85 29.66 15.00
C ARG A 120 7.38 28.87 13.81
N ALA A 121 8.11 27.78 14.05
CA ALA A 121 8.54 26.86 13.00
C ALA A 121 7.41 25.96 12.45
N ARG A 122 6.22 25.99 13.03
CA ARG A 122 5.01 25.33 12.47
C ARG A 122 4.48 26.16 11.29
N ARG A 123 5.16 26.06 10.15
CA ARG A 123 4.60 26.60 8.90
C ARG A 123 3.63 25.60 8.33
N PRO A 124 2.34 25.93 8.16
CA PRO A 124 1.41 25.06 7.41
C PRO A 124 1.98 24.90 5.99
N LYS A 125 2.39 23.69 5.64
CA LYS A 125 2.74 23.39 4.25
C LYS A 125 1.45 23.09 3.51
N GLN A 126 1.21 23.82 2.44
CA GLN A 126 0.11 23.50 1.54
C GLN A 126 0.27 22.06 1.02
N CYS A 127 -0.83 21.30 1.02
CA CYS A 127 -0.82 19.95 0.48
C CYS A 127 -0.44 19.99 -0.99
N ARG A 128 0.51 19.16 -1.41
CA ARG A 128 0.99 19.09 -2.79
C ARG A 128 -0.12 18.88 -3.81
N LEU A 129 -1.10 18.02 -3.49
CA LEU A 129 -2.28 17.79 -4.34
C LEU A 129 -3.26 18.97 -4.34
N ALA A 130 -3.24 19.84 -3.33
CA ALA A 130 -4.03 21.07 -3.33
C ALA A 130 -3.34 22.18 -4.13
N ALA A 131 -2.00 22.22 -4.11
CA ALA A 131 -1.19 23.20 -4.81
C ALA A 131 -1.06 22.95 -6.32
N ASN A 132 -1.18 21.68 -6.77
CA ASN A 132 -1.06 21.29 -8.17
C ASN A 132 -2.36 20.64 -8.68
N PRO A 133 -3.20 21.37 -9.43
CA PRO A 133 -4.47 20.86 -9.98
C PRO A 133 -4.29 19.71 -10.98
N GLU A 134 -3.26 19.75 -11.81
CA GLU A 134 -2.96 18.71 -12.79
C GLU A 134 -2.61 17.38 -12.11
N LEU A 135 -1.68 17.41 -11.15
CA LEU A 135 -1.34 16.25 -10.35
C LEU A 135 -2.58 15.68 -9.62
N ARG A 136 -3.44 16.56 -9.10
CA ARG A 136 -4.69 16.16 -8.44
C ARG A 136 -5.62 15.44 -9.41
N TYR A 137 -5.78 15.96 -10.63
CA TYR A 137 -6.62 15.36 -11.67
C TYR A 137 -6.11 13.98 -12.06
N LEU A 138 -4.81 13.84 -12.33
CA LEU A 138 -4.16 12.56 -12.66
C LEU A 138 -4.36 11.53 -11.54
N VAL A 139 -4.10 11.92 -10.29
CA VAL A 139 -4.27 11.03 -9.13
C VAL A 139 -5.72 10.62 -8.96
N ALA A 140 -6.68 11.56 -9.09
CA ALA A 140 -8.10 11.27 -8.96
C ALA A 140 -8.58 10.30 -10.05
N GLY A 141 -8.19 10.50 -11.30
CA GLY A 141 -8.53 9.61 -12.42
C GLY A 141 -7.99 8.19 -12.22
N LYS A 142 -6.75 8.05 -11.78
CA LYS A 142 -6.17 6.72 -11.51
C LYS A 142 -6.79 6.03 -10.28
N LEU A 143 -7.16 6.78 -9.24
CA LEU A 143 -7.93 6.23 -8.12
C LEU A 143 -9.31 5.73 -8.57
N SER A 144 -10.01 6.48 -9.42
CA SER A 144 -11.31 6.05 -10.01
C SER A 144 -11.17 4.79 -10.87
N ALA A 145 -10.01 4.57 -11.49
CA ALA A 145 -9.66 3.33 -12.18
C ALA A 145 -9.17 2.21 -11.23
N TYR A 146 -9.42 2.34 -9.93
CA TYR A 146 -9.07 1.38 -8.89
C TYR A 146 -7.58 1.14 -8.68
N TRP A 147 -6.71 2.07 -9.06
CA TRP A 147 -5.29 1.97 -8.76
C TRP A 147 -5.01 2.26 -7.29
N SER A 148 -4.05 1.56 -6.70
CA SER A 148 -3.61 1.87 -5.34
C SER A 148 -2.72 3.13 -5.31
N PRO A 149 -2.63 3.85 -4.18
CA PRO A 149 -1.71 4.98 -4.03
C PRO A 149 -0.25 4.64 -4.38
N GLU A 150 0.21 3.40 -4.10
CA GLU A 150 1.56 2.94 -4.43
C GLU A 150 1.75 2.79 -5.95
N GLN A 151 0.76 2.22 -6.64
CA GLN A 151 0.76 2.08 -8.09
C GLN A 151 0.80 3.46 -8.77
N ILE A 152 -0.01 4.40 -8.29
CA ILE A 152 -0.04 5.77 -8.83
C ILE A 152 1.31 6.46 -8.61
N SER A 153 1.87 6.37 -7.40
CA SER A 153 3.16 6.99 -7.10
C SER A 153 4.30 6.42 -7.94
N GLY A 154 4.31 5.11 -8.19
CA GLY A 154 5.30 4.46 -9.04
C GLY A 154 5.15 4.84 -10.52
N TRP A 155 3.93 4.78 -11.03
CA TRP A 155 3.60 5.16 -12.41
C TRP A 155 3.95 6.63 -12.71
N LEU A 156 3.62 7.57 -11.83
CA LEU A 156 3.96 8.99 -12.02
C LEU A 156 5.48 9.22 -12.16
N LYS A 157 6.31 8.40 -11.52
CA LYS A 157 7.77 8.50 -11.66
C LYS A 157 8.26 8.02 -13.02
N GLN A 158 7.58 7.05 -13.62
CA GLN A 158 7.94 6.49 -14.93
C GLN A 158 7.40 7.34 -16.07
N GLU A 159 6.16 7.79 -15.96
CA GLU A 159 5.48 8.56 -17.00
C GLU A 159 6.06 9.98 -17.12
N PHE A 160 6.43 10.59 -15.97
CA PHE A 160 6.96 11.94 -15.90
C PHE A 160 8.36 11.96 -15.27
N PRO A 161 9.38 11.36 -15.92
CA PRO A 161 10.72 11.21 -15.32
C PRO A 161 11.43 12.56 -15.14
N THR A 162 11.12 13.54 -15.97
CA THR A 162 11.76 14.87 -15.97
C THR A 162 10.99 15.92 -15.17
N ASP A 163 9.71 15.65 -14.83
CA ASP A 163 8.88 16.61 -14.08
C ASP A 163 8.71 16.25 -12.59
N PRO A 164 9.47 16.87 -11.68
CA PRO A 164 9.30 16.67 -10.25
C PRO A 164 7.98 17.21 -9.70
N SER A 165 7.30 18.14 -10.40
CA SER A 165 6.04 18.74 -9.95
C SER A 165 4.90 17.72 -9.93
N LEU A 166 4.92 16.74 -10.84
CA LEU A 166 3.96 15.66 -10.95
C LEU A 166 4.30 14.43 -10.09
N ARG A 167 5.34 14.51 -9.25
CA ARG A 167 5.69 13.40 -8.33
C ARG A 167 4.99 13.57 -6.98
N VAL A 168 4.41 12.48 -6.49
CA VAL A 168 3.80 12.43 -5.16
C VAL A 168 4.04 11.07 -4.51
N SER A 169 4.27 11.04 -3.20
CA SER A 169 4.41 9.78 -2.48
C SER A 169 3.05 9.14 -2.22
N HIS A 170 3.00 7.81 -2.18
CA HIS A 170 1.79 7.07 -1.83
C HIS A 170 1.23 7.45 -0.46
N GLU A 171 2.09 7.81 0.48
CA GLU A 171 1.69 8.29 1.81
C GLU A 171 0.97 9.64 1.75
N THR A 172 1.41 10.55 0.87
CA THR A 172 0.73 11.84 0.66
C THR A 172 -0.66 11.63 0.08
N ILE A 173 -0.81 10.74 -0.91
CA ILE A 173 -2.12 10.40 -1.48
C ILE A 173 -3.02 9.82 -0.38
N TYR A 174 -2.51 8.84 0.38
CA TYR A 174 -3.26 8.19 1.45
C TYR A 174 -3.70 9.18 2.53
N ARG A 175 -2.79 10.05 2.99
CA ARG A 175 -3.11 11.10 3.98
C ARG A 175 -4.15 12.08 3.47
N THR A 176 -4.10 12.43 2.20
CA THR A 176 -5.08 13.35 1.60
C THR A 176 -6.47 12.74 1.57
N LEU A 177 -6.58 11.43 1.34
CA LEU A 177 -7.86 10.72 1.34
C LEU A 177 -8.46 10.55 2.76
N PHE A 178 -7.64 10.19 3.74
CA PHE A 178 -8.12 9.72 5.04
C PHE A 178 -7.97 10.72 6.19
N VAL A 179 -6.99 11.62 6.12
CA VAL A 179 -6.57 12.45 7.26
C VAL A 179 -7.01 13.90 7.10
N GLN A 180 -7.02 14.44 5.89
CA GLN A 180 -7.35 15.83 5.64
C GLN A 180 -8.86 16.03 5.48
N ALA A 181 -9.49 16.68 6.47
CA ALA A 181 -10.93 16.96 6.45
C ALA A 181 -11.39 17.85 5.26
N ARG A 182 -10.47 18.67 4.72
CA ARG A 182 -10.66 19.52 3.52
C ARG A 182 -9.69 19.06 2.42
N GLY A 183 -9.72 17.75 2.11
CA GLY A 183 -8.78 17.15 1.18
C GLY A 183 -8.98 17.66 -0.25
N ALA A 184 -7.87 17.75 -0.98
CA ALA A 184 -7.88 18.03 -2.42
C ALA A 184 -8.53 16.89 -3.24
N LEU A 185 -8.68 15.70 -2.66
CA LEU A 185 -9.33 14.54 -3.26
C LEU A 185 -10.72 14.31 -2.65
N LYS A 186 -11.67 13.94 -3.48
CA LYS A 186 -13.04 13.63 -3.03
C LYS A 186 -13.06 12.35 -2.17
N LYS A 187 -13.85 12.36 -1.10
CA LYS A 187 -14.00 11.20 -0.19
C LYS A 187 -14.57 9.96 -0.88
N GLU A 188 -15.35 10.12 -1.92
CA GLU A 188 -15.91 9.04 -2.75
C GLU A 188 -14.82 8.13 -3.33
N LEU A 189 -13.63 8.68 -3.62
CA LEU A 189 -12.49 7.92 -4.13
C LEU A 189 -11.98 6.86 -3.15
N ILE A 190 -12.33 6.96 -1.87
CA ILE A 190 -12.01 5.95 -0.86
C ILE A 190 -12.66 4.60 -1.19
N ALA A 191 -13.87 4.61 -1.78
CA ALA A 191 -14.56 3.38 -2.17
C ALA A 191 -13.80 2.57 -3.25
N HIS A 192 -12.95 3.22 -4.03
CA HIS A 192 -12.12 2.57 -5.05
C HIS A 192 -10.84 1.93 -4.51
N LEU A 193 -10.54 2.08 -3.22
CA LEU A 193 -9.39 1.42 -2.61
C LEU A 193 -9.70 -0.04 -2.25
N ARG A 194 -8.73 -0.94 -2.42
CA ARG A 194 -8.83 -2.36 -2.03
C ARG A 194 -9.24 -2.55 -0.56
N THR A 195 -8.79 -1.66 0.31
CA THR A 195 -9.07 -1.71 1.74
C THR A 195 -9.43 -0.32 2.25
N VAL A 196 -10.68 -0.16 2.67
CA VAL A 196 -11.19 1.08 3.26
C VAL A 196 -10.86 1.09 4.76
N ARG A 197 -9.58 1.21 5.11
CA ARG A 197 -9.14 1.30 6.50
C ARG A 197 -8.54 2.67 6.78
N ARG A 198 -9.11 3.41 7.74
CA ARG A 198 -8.56 4.68 8.21
C ARG A 198 -7.18 4.55 8.88
N LEU A 199 -6.88 3.37 9.41
CA LEU A 199 -5.61 3.06 10.07
C LEU A 199 -4.86 2.01 9.25
N ARG A 200 -3.67 2.38 8.80
CA ARG A 200 -2.74 1.47 8.14
C ARG A 200 -2.04 0.64 9.22
N ARG A 201 -2.20 -0.68 9.18
CA ARG A 201 -1.44 -1.59 10.06
C ARG A 201 -0.08 -1.91 9.43
N PRO A 202 0.98 -2.08 10.25
CA PRO A 202 2.23 -2.68 9.80
C PRO A 202 1.97 -4.10 9.27
N ASN A 203 2.75 -4.54 8.28
CA ASN A 203 2.67 -5.91 7.77
C ASN A 203 3.24 -6.85 8.83
N GLY A 204 2.43 -7.73 9.38
CA GLY A 204 2.83 -8.73 10.34
C GLY A 204 1.93 -9.95 10.35
N VAL A 205 2.55 -11.12 10.34
CA VAL A 205 2.13 -12.50 10.66
C VAL A 205 1.15 -13.20 9.69
N PRO A 206 1.54 -14.38 9.16
CA PRO A 206 0.70 -15.25 8.31
C PRO A 206 -0.23 -16.15 9.12
N HIS A 207 -1.42 -16.42 8.54
CA HIS A 207 -2.39 -17.41 9.05
C HIS A 207 -2.27 -18.73 8.30
N SER A 208 -2.34 -19.84 9.03
CA SER A 208 -2.33 -21.21 8.53
C SER A 208 -3.73 -21.70 8.11
N THR A 209 -3.81 -22.59 7.13
CA THR A 209 -5.05 -23.26 6.66
C THR A 209 -4.79 -24.72 6.34
N GLY A 210 -5.82 -25.55 6.54
CA GLY A 210 -5.79 -27.01 6.59
C GLY A 210 -5.90 -27.78 5.26
N LEU A 211 -5.80 -29.09 5.36
CA LEU A 211 -5.60 -30.17 4.37
C LEU A 211 -6.76 -30.44 3.38
N ARG A 212 -6.45 -30.92 2.14
CA ARG A 212 -7.39 -31.53 1.18
C ARG A 212 -6.71 -32.54 0.23
N GLY A 213 -7.45 -33.55 -0.13
CA GLY A 213 -7.52 -34.68 -1.02
C GLY A 213 -6.50 -34.97 -2.15
N HIS A 214 -6.51 -36.27 -2.58
CA HIS A 214 -5.62 -36.85 -3.59
C HIS A 214 -6.28 -36.87 -4.99
N ILE A 215 -5.51 -36.46 -6.04
CA ILE A 215 -5.88 -36.63 -7.46
C ILE A 215 -5.04 -37.76 -8.03
N VAL A 216 -5.67 -38.70 -8.78
CA VAL A 216 -5.01 -39.82 -9.44
C VAL A 216 -4.21 -39.30 -10.66
N ASP A 217 -2.99 -39.81 -10.87
CA ASP A 217 -2.07 -39.44 -11.97
C ASP A 217 -1.70 -37.94 -12.06
N ALA A 218 -1.73 -37.22 -10.94
CA ALA A 218 -1.32 -35.82 -10.90
C ALA A 218 0.20 -35.67 -11.08
N VAL A 219 0.62 -34.98 -12.15
CA VAL A 219 2.02 -34.64 -12.38
C VAL A 219 2.45 -33.58 -11.33
N SER A 220 3.50 -33.88 -10.58
CA SER A 220 3.97 -33.01 -9.53
C SER A 220 4.53 -31.69 -10.08
N ILE A 221 4.34 -30.59 -9.34
CA ILE A 221 4.96 -29.31 -9.65
C ILE A 221 6.50 -29.40 -9.72
N ARG A 222 7.10 -30.41 -9.09
CA ARG A 222 8.54 -30.65 -9.10
C ARG A 222 9.08 -31.11 -10.46
N GLU A 223 8.18 -31.64 -11.31
CA GLU A 223 8.48 -32.04 -12.68
C GLU A 223 8.32 -30.89 -13.69
N ARG A 224 7.87 -29.74 -13.20
CA ARG A 224 7.70 -28.55 -14.03
C ARG A 224 9.06 -28.03 -14.50
N PRO A 225 9.20 -27.55 -15.78
CA PRO A 225 10.44 -26.99 -16.29
C PRO A 225 10.98 -25.84 -15.40
N ALA A 226 12.28 -25.78 -15.20
CA ALA A 226 12.93 -24.75 -14.38
C ALA A 226 12.65 -23.34 -14.88
N GLU A 227 12.52 -23.12 -16.18
CA GLU A 227 12.16 -21.85 -16.79
C GLU A 227 10.80 -21.30 -16.31
N ALA A 228 9.88 -22.18 -15.91
CA ALA A 228 8.61 -21.78 -15.31
C ALA A 228 8.79 -21.34 -13.85
N GLU A 229 9.80 -21.81 -13.15
CA GLU A 229 10.07 -21.45 -11.76
C GLU A 229 10.67 -20.06 -11.66
N ASP A 230 11.65 -19.75 -12.50
CA ASP A 230 12.33 -18.44 -12.57
C ASP A 230 11.45 -17.34 -13.14
N ARG A 231 10.28 -17.69 -13.70
CA ARG A 231 9.36 -16.75 -14.37
C ARG A 231 10.05 -15.97 -15.51
N ALA A 232 11.08 -16.57 -16.09
CA ALA A 232 11.87 -15.97 -17.15
C ALA A 232 11.14 -16.03 -18.50
N VAL A 233 10.45 -17.16 -18.73
CA VAL A 233 9.79 -17.45 -20.00
C VAL A 233 8.28 -17.28 -19.86
N PRO A 234 7.61 -16.58 -20.78
CA PRO A 234 6.15 -16.47 -20.81
C PRO A 234 5.47 -17.77 -21.26
N GLY A 235 4.16 -17.86 -21.00
CA GLY A 235 3.35 -19.02 -21.38
C GLY A 235 3.09 -20.01 -20.25
N HIS A 236 3.60 -19.76 -19.05
CA HIS A 236 3.35 -20.57 -17.86
C HIS A 236 2.27 -19.91 -16.99
N TRP A 237 1.16 -20.60 -16.82
CA TRP A 237 -0.04 -20.09 -16.13
C TRP A 237 -0.23 -20.69 -14.74
N GLU A 238 -0.75 -19.89 -13.83
CA GLU A 238 -1.30 -20.33 -12.55
C GLU A 238 -2.82 -20.22 -12.61
N GLY A 239 -3.54 -21.30 -12.29
CA GLY A 239 -4.99 -21.32 -12.29
C GLY A 239 -5.61 -21.59 -10.93
N ASP A 240 -6.85 -21.11 -10.71
CA ASP A 240 -7.62 -21.30 -9.48
C ASP A 240 -9.11 -21.03 -9.73
N LEU A 241 -9.98 -21.50 -8.83
CA LEU A 241 -11.39 -21.14 -8.80
C LEU A 241 -11.66 -20.07 -7.73
N LEU A 242 -12.21 -18.94 -8.15
CA LEU A 242 -12.75 -17.93 -7.27
C LEU A 242 -14.17 -18.32 -6.85
N CYS A 243 -14.36 -18.75 -5.61
CA CYS A 243 -15.68 -19.11 -5.07
C CYS A 243 -16.51 -17.88 -4.75
N GLY A 244 -17.76 -17.86 -5.21
CA GLY A 244 -18.79 -16.89 -4.86
C GLY A 244 -19.81 -17.43 -3.86
N GLY A 245 -20.92 -16.75 -3.71
CA GLY A 245 -22.10 -17.21 -2.99
C GLY A 245 -22.91 -18.21 -3.81
N LYS A 246 -23.79 -18.98 -3.18
CA LYS A 246 -24.69 -19.94 -3.84
C LYS A 246 -23.96 -20.93 -4.77
N ASN A 247 -22.80 -21.44 -4.33
CA ASN A 247 -22.00 -22.40 -5.10
C ASN A 247 -21.68 -21.94 -6.55
N THR A 248 -21.38 -20.67 -6.73
CA THR A 248 -21.00 -20.12 -8.03
C THR A 248 -19.50 -19.88 -8.09
N TYR A 249 -18.90 -20.03 -9.27
CA TYR A 249 -17.45 -20.03 -9.45
C TYR A 249 -17.05 -19.23 -10.68
N LEU A 250 -15.83 -18.69 -10.67
CA LEU A 250 -15.11 -18.16 -11.82
C LEU A 250 -13.72 -18.78 -11.83
N ALA A 251 -13.26 -19.22 -12.99
CA ALA A 251 -11.87 -19.64 -13.12
C ALA A 251 -10.99 -18.40 -13.40
N THR A 252 -9.84 -18.39 -12.76
CA THR A 252 -8.83 -17.34 -12.92
C THR A 252 -7.55 -17.98 -13.45
N LEU A 253 -7.00 -17.43 -14.53
CA LEU A 253 -5.68 -17.78 -15.05
C LEU A 253 -4.78 -16.57 -14.94
N VAL A 254 -3.59 -16.74 -14.39
CA VAL A 254 -2.58 -15.68 -14.28
C VAL A 254 -1.27 -16.17 -14.90
N GLU A 255 -0.82 -15.46 -15.92
CA GLU A 255 0.48 -15.73 -16.55
C GLU A 255 1.61 -15.30 -15.60
N ARG A 256 2.61 -16.18 -15.42
CA ARG A 256 3.62 -16.04 -14.35
C ARG A 256 4.64 -14.96 -14.60
N HIS A 257 5.06 -14.74 -15.84
CA HIS A 257 6.07 -13.75 -16.23
C HIS A 257 5.46 -12.34 -16.25
N THR A 258 4.37 -12.17 -16.98
CA THR A 258 3.74 -10.86 -17.24
C THR A 258 2.72 -10.45 -16.18
N ARG A 259 2.26 -11.39 -15.35
CA ARG A 259 1.14 -11.22 -14.40
C ARG A 259 -0.19 -10.91 -15.09
N PHE A 260 -0.30 -11.19 -16.38
CA PHE A 260 -1.53 -11.03 -17.13
C PHE A 260 -2.60 -11.99 -16.61
N ALA A 261 -3.79 -11.47 -16.39
CA ALA A 261 -4.90 -12.22 -15.80
C ALA A 261 -6.05 -12.39 -16.79
N MET A 262 -6.60 -13.60 -16.85
CA MET A 262 -7.83 -13.94 -17.56
C MET A 262 -8.88 -14.41 -16.56
N LEU A 263 -10.12 -13.99 -16.76
CA LEU A 263 -11.27 -14.38 -15.95
C LEU A 263 -12.22 -15.17 -16.84
N ILE A 264 -12.60 -16.35 -16.42
CA ILE A 264 -13.36 -17.28 -17.24
C ILE A 264 -14.63 -17.70 -16.51
N LYS A 265 -15.78 -17.49 -17.14
CA LYS A 265 -17.05 -17.97 -16.62
C LYS A 265 -17.11 -19.47 -16.70
N VAL A 266 -17.44 -20.13 -15.59
CA VAL A 266 -17.67 -21.58 -15.52
C VAL A 266 -19.10 -21.87 -15.09
N ALA A 267 -19.68 -22.94 -15.61
CA ALA A 267 -21.06 -23.33 -15.28
C ALA A 267 -21.16 -23.94 -13.87
N GLY A 268 -20.12 -24.66 -13.44
CA GLY A 268 -20.04 -25.30 -12.14
C GLY A 268 -18.59 -25.54 -11.74
N LYS A 269 -18.40 -26.28 -10.64
CA LYS A 269 -17.05 -26.67 -10.20
C LYS A 269 -16.70 -28.12 -10.59
N ASP A 270 -17.59 -28.80 -11.31
CA ASP A 270 -17.32 -30.12 -11.86
C ASP A 270 -16.21 -30.06 -12.90
N SER A 271 -15.42 -31.13 -12.99
CA SER A 271 -14.22 -31.15 -13.82
C SER A 271 -14.52 -30.92 -15.30
N ALA A 272 -15.62 -31.51 -15.82
CA ALA A 272 -16.01 -31.36 -17.21
C ALA A 272 -16.31 -29.90 -17.58
N SER A 273 -17.09 -29.18 -16.75
CA SER A 273 -17.43 -27.77 -16.95
C SER A 273 -16.18 -26.87 -16.89
N VAL A 274 -15.30 -27.10 -15.93
CA VAL A 274 -14.08 -26.31 -15.75
C VAL A 274 -13.12 -26.54 -16.92
N VAL A 275 -12.82 -27.79 -17.25
CA VAL A 275 -11.92 -28.17 -18.36
C VAL A 275 -12.42 -27.62 -19.69
N SER A 276 -13.73 -27.76 -19.98
CA SER A 276 -14.34 -27.22 -21.21
C SER A 276 -14.18 -25.69 -21.31
N ALA A 277 -14.51 -24.98 -20.26
CA ALA A 277 -14.39 -23.51 -20.23
C ALA A 277 -12.94 -23.03 -20.38
N LEU A 278 -11.99 -23.64 -19.66
CA LEU A 278 -10.58 -23.35 -19.74
C LEU A 278 -10.02 -23.63 -21.14
N SER A 279 -10.31 -24.82 -21.71
CA SER A 279 -9.84 -25.20 -23.04
C SER A 279 -10.29 -24.21 -24.11
N LYS A 280 -11.56 -23.76 -24.06
CA LYS A 280 -12.10 -22.77 -25.00
C LYS A 280 -11.34 -21.45 -24.97
N GLN A 281 -10.89 -21.01 -23.80
CA GLN A 281 -10.17 -19.74 -23.67
C GLN A 281 -8.67 -19.89 -23.98
N VAL A 282 -8.05 -20.97 -23.53
CA VAL A 282 -6.62 -21.23 -23.77
C VAL A 282 -6.33 -21.41 -25.25
N ARG A 283 -7.23 -22.01 -26.02
CA ARG A 283 -7.10 -22.15 -27.49
C ARG A 283 -7.09 -20.81 -28.23
N LYS A 284 -7.53 -19.71 -27.64
CA LYS A 284 -7.47 -18.37 -28.24
C LYS A 284 -6.12 -17.71 -28.06
N LEU A 285 -5.26 -18.23 -27.16
CA LEU A 285 -3.94 -17.69 -26.94
C LEU A 285 -3.00 -18.05 -28.11
N PRO A 286 -2.01 -17.22 -28.41
CA PRO A 286 -0.89 -17.59 -29.28
C PRO A 286 -0.16 -18.84 -28.76
N LEU A 287 0.46 -19.60 -29.66
CA LEU A 287 1.15 -20.85 -29.29
C LEU A 287 2.26 -20.64 -28.30
N GLU A 288 2.98 -19.54 -28.40
CA GLU A 288 4.07 -19.12 -27.52
C GLU A 288 3.64 -18.97 -26.06
N LEU A 289 2.34 -18.72 -25.85
CA LEU A 289 1.74 -18.56 -24.52
C LEU A 289 1.04 -19.83 -24.01
N ARG A 290 1.17 -20.98 -24.69
CA ARG A 290 0.53 -22.27 -24.33
C ARG A 290 1.57 -23.29 -23.88
N ARG A 291 2.27 -23.05 -22.74
CA ARG A 291 3.33 -23.94 -22.27
C ARG A 291 2.87 -24.85 -21.13
N SER A 292 2.45 -24.28 -20.03
CA SER A 292 1.99 -25.07 -18.88
C SER A 292 0.91 -24.37 -18.06
N LEU A 293 0.13 -25.16 -17.34
CA LEU A 293 -0.84 -24.70 -16.35
C LEU A 293 -0.52 -25.33 -15.00
N THR A 294 -0.36 -24.51 -13.96
CA THR A 294 -0.23 -24.98 -12.58
C THR A 294 -1.56 -24.80 -11.86
N TRP A 295 -2.05 -25.86 -11.24
CA TRP A 295 -3.31 -25.90 -10.50
C TRP A 295 -3.12 -26.46 -9.10
N ASP A 296 -4.09 -26.26 -8.19
CA ASP A 296 -4.08 -27.01 -6.94
C ASP A 296 -4.60 -28.43 -7.13
N ARG A 297 -4.56 -29.22 -6.07
CA ARG A 297 -5.10 -30.58 -6.09
C ARG A 297 -6.63 -30.60 -5.89
N GLY A 298 -7.34 -29.65 -6.48
CA GLY A 298 -8.80 -29.62 -6.46
C GLY A 298 -9.40 -30.57 -7.46
N HIS A 299 -10.49 -31.27 -7.09
CA HIS A 299 -11.20 -32.22 -7.96
C HIS A 299 -11.74 -31.58 -9.24
N GLU A 300 -11.81 -30.27 -9.32
CA GLU A 300 -12.22 -29.53 -10.52
C GLU A 300 -11.28 -29.68 -11.72
N MET A 301 -10.06 -30.19 -11.50
CA MET A 301 -9.10 -30.54 -12.56
C MET A 301 -8.83 -32.05 -12.65
N ALA A 302 -9.72 -32.89 -12.16
CA ALA A 302 -9.58 -34.35 -12.27
C ALA A 302 -9.45 -34.82 -13.72
N GLU A 303 -10.10 -34.14 -14.69
CA GLU A 303 -10.01 -34.43 -16.12
C GLU A 303 -8.87 -33.68 -16.83
N HIS A 304 -7.77 -33.35 -16.13
CA HIS A 304 -6.63 -32.59 -16.67
C HIS A 304 -6.04 -33.22 -17.96
N LYS A 305 -6.09 -34.54 -18.12
CA LYS A 305 -5.65 -35.22 -19.36
C LYS A 305 -6.47 -34.80 -20.60
N LYS A 306 -7.79 -34.58 -20.42
CA LYS A 306 -8.66 -34.04 -21.49
C LYS A 306 -8.30 -32.62 -21.82
N PHE A 307 -7.95 -31.80 -20.81
CA PHE A 307 -7.48 -30.43 -21.01
C PHE A 307 -6.18 -30.42 -21.81
N THR A 308 -5.18 -31.22 -21.42
CA THR A 308 -3.90 -31.34 -22.13
C THR A 308 -4.10 -31.79 -23.58
N MET A 309 -4.91 -32.81 -23.84
CA MET A 309 -5.22 -33.26 -25.20
C MET A 309 -5.91 -32.16 -26.04
N ALA A 310 -6.76 -31.34 -25.39
CA ALA A 310 -7.51 -30.31 -26.09
C ALA A 310 -6.70 -29.04 -26.38
N THR A 311 -5.65 -28.74 -25.63
CA THR A 311 -4.93 -27.44 -25.64
C THR A 311 -3.43 -27.53 -25.89
N ASP A 312 -2.88 -28.73 -25.84
CA ASP A 312 -1.43 -29.02 -25.85
C ASP A 312 -0.67 -28.34 -24.69
N VAL A 313 -1.37 -28.09 -23.57
CA VAL A 313 -0.81 -27.47 -22.38
C VAL A 313 -0.71 -28.48 -21.25
N GLN A 314 0.49 -28.74 -20.77
CA GLN A 314 0.75 -29.66 -19.65
C GLN A 314 0.25 -29.06 -18.33
N VAL A 315 -0.46 -29.87 -17.54
CA VAL A 315 -0.97 -29.48 -16.20
C VAL A 315 -0.05 -30.04 -15.12
N TYR A 316 0.38 -29.16 -14.20
CA TYR A 316 1.17 -29.50 -13.01
C TYR A 316 0.37 -29.20 -11.75
N PHE A 317 0.46 -30.06 -10.75
CA PHE A 317 -0.25 -29.90 -9.49
C PHE A 317 0.66 -29.51 -8.35
N CYS A 318 0.25 -28.49 -7.58
CA CYS A 318 0.98 -28.02 -6.41
C CYS A 318 1.16 -29.12 -5.36
N ASP A 319 2.22 -29.05 -4.58
CA ASP A 319 2.39 -29.86 -3.40
C ASP A 319 1.28 -29.56 -2.38
N PRO A 320 0.84 -30.55 -1.59
CA PRO A 320 -0.10 -30.31 -0.51
C PRO A 320 0.39 -29.21 0.43
N GLN A 321 -0.51 -28.33 0.88
CA GLN A 321 -0.22 -27.24 1.83
C GLN A 321 0.84 -26.22 1.36
N SER A 322 1.09 -26.11 0.06
CA SER A 322 2.09 -25.21 -0.51
C SER A 322 1.48 -24.03 -1.30
N PRO A 323 0.68 -23.14 -0.68
CA PRO A 323 -0.01 -22.04 -1.36
C PRO A 323 0.97 -21.06 -2.03
N TRP A 324 2.20 -20.93 -1.52
CA TRP A 324 3.23 -20.07 -2.12
C TRP A 324 3.61 -20.47 -3.56
N GLN A 325 3.38 -21.71 -3.95
CA GLN A 325 3.64 -22.19 -5.32
C GLN A 325 2.73 -21.52 -6.36
N ARG A 326 1.58 -20.94 -5.93
CA ARG A 326 0.62 -20.18 -6.75
C ARG A 326 0.44 -18.74 -6.26
N GLY A 327 1.47 -18.13 -5.73
CA GLY A 327 1.40 -16.80 -5.14
C GLY A 327 0.93 -15.68 -6.08
N SER A 328 1.09 -15.84 -7.41
CA SER A 328 0.59 -14.89 -8.41
C SER A 328 -0.92 -14.91 -8.50
N ASN A 329 -1.50 -16.10 -8.53
CA ASN A 329 -2.94 -16.27 -8.63
C ASN A 329 -3.63 -15.88 -7.31
N GLU A 330 -3.11 -16.31 -6.17
CA GLU A 330 -3.64 -15.95 -4.85
C GLU A 330 -3.68 -14.42 -4.66
N ASN A 331 -2.62 -13.71 -5.03
CA ASN A 331 -2.61 -12.25 -4.99
C ASN A 331 -3.65 -11.64 -5.93
N THR A 332 -3.82 -12.18 -7.14
CA THR A 332 -4.80 -11.71 -8.12
C THR A 332 -6.22 -11.97 -7.63
N ASN A 333 -6.51 -13.15 -7.07
CA ASN A 333 -7.78 -13.46 -6.43
C ASN A 333 -8.10 -12.49 -5.28
N GLY A 334 -7.08 -12.12 -4.50
CA GLY A 334 -7.21 -11.07 -3.48
C GLY A 334 -7.57 -9.69 -4.05
N LEU A 335 -7.11 -9.33 -5.26
CA LEU A 335 -7.50 -8.08 -5.95
C LEU A 335 -8.92 -8.17 -6.52
N LEU A 336 -9.30 -9.34 -7.05
CA LEU A 336 -10.62 -9.59 -7.59
C LEU A 336 -11.73 -9.45 -6.55
N ARG A 337 -11.43 -9.67 -5.26
CA ARG A 337 -12.38 -9.45 -4.16
C ARG A 337 -12.85 -8.00 -4.01
N GLN A 338 -12.21 -7.06 -4.67
CA GLN A 338 -12.68 -5.69 -4.79
C GLN A 338 -13.93 -5.59 -5.68
N PHE A 339 -14.03 -6.43 -6.70
CA PHE A 339 -15.12 -6.48 -7.68
C PHE A 339 -16.13 -7.59 -7.35
N PHE A 340 -15.64 -8.67 -6.77
CA PHE A 340 -16.40 -9.88 -6.41
C PHE A 340 -16.26 -10.13 -4.90
N PRO A 341 -16.98 -9.41 -4.04
CA PRO A 341 -16.95 -9.65 -2.61
C PRO A 341 -17.30 -11.10 -2.26
N LYS A 342 -16.76 -11.60 -1.14
CA LYS A 342 -17.12 -12.93 -0.64
C LYS A 342 -18.64 -13.02 -0.46
N LYS A 343 -19.21 -14.22 -0.73
CA LYS A 343 -20.65 -14.52 -0.64
C LYS A 343 -21.52 -13.86 -1.73
N THR A 344 -20.96 -13.09 -2.67
CA THR A 344 -21.70 -12.58 -3.83
C THR A 344 -21.89 -13.71 -4.86
N PRO A 345 -23.10 -13.97 -5.39
CA PRO A 345 -23.30 -14.91 -6.48
C PRO A 345 -22.58 -14.43 -7.75
N LEU A 346 -21.86 -15.32 -8.41
CA LEU A 346 -21.05 -15.01 -9.60
C LEU A 346 -21.73 -15.39 -10.92
N SER A 347 -22.81 -16.16 -10.88
CA SER A 347 -23.53 -16.67 -12.07
C SER A 347 -24.14 -15.56 -12.94
N GLY A 348 -24.51 -14.42 -12.34
CA GLY A 348 -25.12 -13.28 -13.04
C GLY A 348 -24.16 -12.49 -13.92
N TYR A 349 -22.85 -12.66 -13.78
CA TYR A 349 -21.89 -11.93 -14.59
C TYR A 349 -21.71 -12.56 -15.97
N SER A 350 -21.72 -11.73 -17.02
CA SER A 350 -21.42 -12.16 -18.39
C SER A 350 -19.90 -12.28 -18.60
N GLN A 351 -19.46 -13.05 -19.61
CA GLN A 351 -18.04 -13.14 -19.97
C GLN A 351 -17.48 -11.76 -20.33
N ALA A 352 -18.25 -10.94 -21.07
CA ALA A 352 -17.85 -9.58 -21.43
C ALA A 352 -17.59 -8.68 -20.20
N TYR A 353 -18.38 -8.83 -19.12
CA TYR A 353 -18.12 -8.13 -17.87
C TYR A 353 -16.84 -8.62 -17.20
N LEU A 354 -16.59 -9.93 -17.21
CA LEU A 354 -15.36 -10.51 -16.67
C LEU A 354 -14.13 -10.03 -17.44
N ASP A 355 -14.21 -9.96 -18.76
CA ASP A 355 -13.15 -9.44 -19.62
C ASP A 355 -12.85 -7.95 -19.32
N LYS A 356 -13.88 -7.14 -19.06
CA LYS A 356 -13.72 -5.76 -18.63
C LYS A 356 -12.97 -5.65 -17.29
N ILE A 357 -13.30 -6.50 -16.31
CA ILE A 357 -12.59 -6.53 -15.02
C ILE A 357 -11.15 -7.02 -15.19
N ALA A 358 -10.91 -8.04 -16.03
CA ALA A 358 -9.57 -8.49 -16.36
C ALA A 358 -8.74 -7.36 -17.00
N LEU A 359 -9.30 -6.61 -17.94
CA LEU A 359 -8.66 -5.45 -18.55
C LEU A 359 -8.29 -4.39 -17.50
N LEU A 360 -9.20 -4.05 -16.57
CA LEU A 360 -8.90 -3.14 -15.48
C LEU A 360 -7.72 -3.63 -14.62
N LEU A 361 -7.59 -4.92 -14.37
CA LEU A 361 -6.45 -5.48 -13.63
C LEU A 361 -5.16 -5.49 -14.45
N ASN A 362 -5.25 -5.79 -15.74
CA ASN A 362 -4.12 -5.88 -16.66
C ASN A 362 -3.54 -4.52 -17.05
N THR A 363 -4.31 -3.45 -16.90
CA THR A 363 -3.86 -2.06 -17.11
C THR A 363 -3.35 -1.38 -15.85
N ARG A 364 -3.33 -2.07 -14.69
CA ARG A 364 -2.77 -1.53 -13.45
C ARG A 364 -1.28 -1.82 -13.34
N PRO A 365 -0.42 -0.84 -13.04
CA PRO A 365 1.00 -1.06 -12.82
C PRO A 365 1.26 -2.05 -11.69
N ARG A 366 2.30 -2.86 -11.84
CA ARG A 366 2.72 -3.81 -10.81
C ARG A 366 4.12 -3.47 -10.30
N LYS A 367 4.28 -3.33 -9.00
CA LYS A 367 5.59 -3.08 -8.38
C LYS A 367 6.62 -4.15 -8.75
N THR A 368 6.16 -5.40 -8.80
CA THR A 368 6.99 -6.57 -9.20
C THR A 368 7.42 -6.54 -10.68
N LEU A 369 6.75 -5.73 -11.51
CA LEU A 369 7.10 -5.49 -12.90
C LEU A 369 7.76 -4.10 -13.08
N GLY A 370 8.37 -3.55 -12.03
CA GLY A 370 8.94 -2.21 -12.06
C GLY A 370 7.91 -1.12 -12.36
N PHE A 371 6.65 -1.29 -11.99
CA PHE A 371 5.50 -0.44 -12.30
C PHE A 371 5.03 -0.42 -13.75
N GLN A 372 5.51 -1.33 -14.58
CA GLN A 372 4.87 -1.63 -15.87
C GLN A 372 3.53 -2.34 -15.64
N THR A 373 2.64 -2.29 -16.64
CA THR A 373 1.36 -3.01 -16.59
C THR A 373 1.51 -4.44 -17.12
N PRO A 374 0.70 -5.40 -16.65
CA PRO A 374 0.64 -6.74 -17.23
C PRO A 374 0.41 -6.75 -18.75
N ALA A 375 -0.45 -5.84 -19.24
CA ALA A 375 -0.74 -5.72 -20.67
C ALA A 375 0.51 -5.29 -21.47
N GLN A 376 1.23 -4.24 -21.02
CA GLN A 376 2.48 -3.80 -21.66
C GLN A 376 3.54 -4.91 -21.66
N ARG A 377 3.66 -5.67 -20.57
CA ARG A 377 4.61 -6.79 -20.51
C ARG A 377 4.23 -7.93 -21.43
N LEU A 378 2.94 -8.22 -21.56
CA LEU A 378 2.46 -9.25 -22.51
C LEU A 378 2.70 -8.83 -23.95
N GLU A 379 2.38 -7.58 -24.29
CA GLU A 379 2.61 -7.02 -25.62
C GLU A 379 4.10 -7.09 -26.02
N ALA A 380 4.99 -6.70 -25.10
CA ALA A 380 6.45 -6.78 -25.32
C ALA A 380 7.00 -8.22 -25.50
N VAL A 381 6.23 -9.23 -25.11
CA VAL A 381 6.58 -10.64 -25.30
C VAL A 381 6.10 -11.16 -26.65
N LEU A 382 5.05 -10.57 -27.22
CA LEU A 382 4.44 -10.98 -28.48
C LEU A 382 5.02 -10.25 -29.70
N GLN A 383 5.86 -9.25 -29.48
CA GLN A 383 6.65 -8.55 -30.50
C GLN A 383 8.00 -9.24 -30.70
#